data_e5cef613d66fcc17fbdd4a6ed33e2cbd
#
_entry.id   e5cef613d66fcc17fbdd4a6ed33e2cbd
#
_cell.length_a   1.000
_cell.length_b   1.000
_cell.length_c   1.000
_cell.angle_alpha   90.00
_cell.angle_beta   90.00
_cell.angle_gamma   90.00
#
_symmetry.space_group_name_H-M   'P 1'
#
loop_
_entity.id
_entity.type
_entity.pdbx_description
1 polymer ?
#
loop_
_entity_poly.entity_id
_entity_poly.type
_entity_poly.pdbx_seq_one_letter_code
_entity_poly.pdbx_strand_id
1 'polypeptide(L)'
;MDYDVVVIGAGAGGEAAGTLGAQLGGKVAVVERDLVGGICSFWACMPSKSLLDSAGRRRVGADYPWSRAAARRDWMISREGTDYPSDAGHVAGLESAGAEVVRGSARITGPGTVEVEVAGGGAGPRTLEARTLVVAVGSEPVIPPIDGLAESGYWTSNEGTSLREIPSSIVVLGGGVVGVELAQVYARFGVKTTLVEGNDRVLPREHPRSSELVAAQMREEGVELRTGVLAKAVRRNGAGREVELADGSKVEGAELLVAVGRRTADLRSLGVEEAGVELSDRGAVSPDERMRVVENVYVAGDCAGGMQFTHVADYTGRIAARNALGREAVADLSAVPRTSFTDPESSGVGSTVEEARDGGIDAFEVTADFSTSARGFTIEPRRDSKEAIREGSPGHITAVVDRGRGVLVGAFAACPGASELIHEAVLAVKLSIPVAVLADTIHAFPTGARVFGNVMAEARDKLDSRAED
;
A
#
# COMPACT_ATOMS: atom_id res chain seq x y z
N MET A 1 -21.49 -2.94 -31.21
CA MET A 1 -20.77 -2.68 -29.94
C MET A 1 -21.81 -2.40 -28.88
N ASP A 2 -21.77 -3.20 -27.82
CA ASP A 2 -22.79 -3.14 -26.77
C ASP A 2 -22.42 -2.11 -25.69
N TYR A 3 -21.12 -1.80 -25.54
CA TYR A 3 -20.56 -0.90 -24.52
C TYR A 3 -19.60 0.12 -25.13
N ASP A 4 -19.49 1.28 -24.48
CA ASP A 4 -18.41 2.22 -24.74
C ASP A 4 -17.09 1.72 -24.12
N VAL A 5 -17.18 1.15 -22.91
CA VAL A 5 -16.03 0.64 -22.15
C VAL A 5 -16.37 -0.69 -21.49
N VAL A 6 -15.48 -1.68 -21.64
CA VAL A 6 -15.44 -2.86 -20.77
C VAL A 6 -14.22 -2.76 -19.87
N VAL A 7 -14.44 -2.79 -18.55
CA VAL A 7 -13.41 -2.81 -17.52
C VAL A 7 -13.22 -4.25 -17.06
N ILE A 8 -12.00 -4.76 -17.06
CA ILE A 8 -11.65 -6.12 -16.65
C ILE A 8 -10.89 -6.07 -15.32
N GLY A 9 -11.52 -6.62 -14.28
CA GLY A 9 -11.09 -6.53 -12.89
C GLY A 9 -11.76 -5.36 -12.16
N ALA A 10 -12.29 -5.63 -10.97
CA ALA A 10 -12.99 -4.67 -10.12
C ALA A 10 -12.30 -4.45 -8.78
N GLY A 11 -10.96 -4.44 -8.75
CA GLY A 11 -10.20 -3.85 -7.64
C GLY A 11 -10.29 -2.32 -7.69
N ALA A 12 -9.56 -1.60 -6.81
CA ALA A 12 -9.64 -0.15 -6.68
C ALA A 12 -9.53 0.61 -8.02
N GLY A 13 -8.64 0.17 -8.92
CA GLY A 13 -8.50 0.78 -10.25
C GLY A 13 -9.70 0.53 -11.15
N GLY A 14 -10.24 -0.68 -11.15
CA GLY A 14 -11.40 -1.05 -11.95
C GLY A 14 -12.70 -0.44 -11.43
N GLU A 15 -12.91 -0.39 -10.11
CA GLU A 15 -14.04 0.33 -9.51
C GLU A 15 -14.01 1.82 -9.87
N ALA A 16 -12.84 2.45 -9.75
CA ALA A 16 -12.67 3.86 -10.10
C ALA A 16 -12.95 4.12 -11.59
N ALA A 17 -12.45 3.23 -12.46
CA ALA A 17 -12.68 3.32 -13.90
C ALA A 17 -14.15 3.09 -14.25
N GLY A 18 -14.77 2.06 -13.71
CA GLY A 18 -16.18 1.72 -13.94
C GLY A 18 -17.13 2.81 -13.45
N THR A 19 -16.95 3.25 -12.21
CA THR A 19 -17.75 4.31 -11.60
C THR A 19 -17.66 5.62 -12.37
N LEU A 20 -16.43 6.10 -12.60
CA LEU A 20 -16.25 7.37 -13.30
C LEU A 20 -16.69 7.27 -14.76
N GLY A 21 -16.41 6.18 -15.44
CA GLY A 21 -16.82 5.96 -16.82
C GLY A 21 -18.34 6.06 -16.99
N ALA A 22 -19.11 5.42 -16.11
CA ALA A 22 -20.57 5.49 -16.10
C ALA A 22 -21.09 6.90 -15.75
N GLN A 23 -20.52 7.54 -14.71
CA GLN A 23 -20.86 8.92 -14.34
C GLN A 23 -20.58 9.94 -15.45
N LEU A 24 -19.62 9.68 -16.32
CA LEU A 24 -19.31 10.51 -17.49
C LEU A 24 -20.26 10.25 -18.67
N GLY A 25 -21.22 9.35 -18.52
CA GLY A 25 -22.26 9.02 -19.49
C GLY A 25 -21.90 7.88 -20.46
N GLY A 26 -20.79 7.15 -20.20
CA GLY A 26 -20.43 5.97 -20.97
C GLY A 26 -21.28 4.77 -20.58
N LYS A 27 -21.63 3.91 -21.55
CA LYS A 27 -22.19 2.60 -21.29
C LYS A 27 -21.06 1.65 -20.90
N VAL A 28 -20.96 1.30 -19.61
CA VAL A 28 -19.84 0.58 -19.02
C VAL A 28 -20.26 -0.78 -18.48
N ALA A 29 -19.50 -1.84 -18.81
CA ALA A 29 -19.54 -3.12 -18.11
C ALA A 29 -18.23 -3.30 -17.31
N VAL A 30 -18.35 -3.82 -16.09
CA VAL A 30 -17.23 -4.18 -15.22
C VAL A 30 -17.25 -5.68 -14.96
N VAL A 31 -16.22 -6.39 -15.40
CA VAL A 31 -16.11 -7.84 -15.26
C VAL A 31 -15.23 -8.18 -14.08
N GLU A 32 -15.75 -8.99 -13.13
CA GLU A 32 -14.99 -9.43 -11.96
C GLU A 32 -15.22 -10.93 -11.70
N ARG A 33 -14.12 -11.66 -11.53
CA ARG A 33 -14.17 -13.11 -11.29
C ARG A 33 -14.36 -13.47 -9.82
N ASP A 34 -13.86 -12.61 -8.92
CA ASP A 34 -13.88 -12.82 -7.47
C ASP A 34 -14.79 -11.77 -6.80
N LEU A 35 -14.25 -10.98 -5.87
CA LEU A 35 -14.99 -9.96 -5.13
C LEU A 35 -14.76 -8.57 -5.73
N VAL A 36 -15.82 -7.85 -6.04
CA VAL A 36 -15.78 -6.42 -6.38
C VAL A 36 -15.26 -5.63 -5.18
N GLY A 37 -14.23 -4.80 -5.38
CA GLY A 37 -13.45 -4.15 -4.32
C GLY A 37 -12.02 -4.69 -4.23
N GLY A 38 -11.80 -5.92 -4.66
CA GLY A 38 -10.50 -6.55 -4.80
C GLY A 38 -9.73 -6.75 -3.49
N ILE A 39 -8.44 -7.01 -3.63
CA ILE A 39 -7.55 -7.39 -2.50
C ILE A 39 -7.51 -6.33 -1.41
N CYS A 40 -7.49 -5.05 -1.76
CA CYS A 40 -7.39 -3.96 -0.78
C CYS A 40 -8.56 -3.98 0.21
N SER A 41 -9.77 -4.14 -0.29
CA SER A 41 -10.99 -4.11 0.53
C SER A 41 -11.12 -5.32 1.45
N PHE A 42 -10.70 -6.52 1.00
CA PHE A 42 -10.99 -7.77 1.70
C PHE A 42 -9.79 -8.45 2.34
N TRP A 43 -8.58 -8.30 1.75
CA TRP A 43 -7.43 -9.14 2.07
C TRP A 43 -6.13 -8.36 2.36
N ALA A 44 -6.18 -7.03 2.34
CA ALA A 44 -5.00 -6.19 2.58
C ALA A 44 -5.34 -4.95 3.43
N CYS A 45 -5.56 -3.79 2.79
CA CYS A 45 -5.57 -2.49 3.46
C CYS A 45 -6.66 -2.38 4.54
N MET A 46 -7.91 -2.68 4.17
CA MET A 46 -9.03 -2.49 5.09
C MET A 46 -8.96 -3.43 6.30
N PRO A 47 -8.78 -4.76 6.13
CA PRO A 47 -8.67 -5.65 7.28
C PRO A 47 -7.41 -5.38 8.11
N SER A 48 -6.24 -5.09 7.52
CA SER A 48 -5.03 -4.84 8.29
C SER A 48 -5.14 -3.56 9.14
N LYS A 49 -5.74 -2.47 8.64
CA LYS A 49 -5.93 -1.22 9.39
C LYS A 49 -6.93 -1.38 10.53
N SER A 50 -7.98 -2.18 10.33
CA SER A 50 -8.91 -2.55 11.42
C SER A 50 -8.20 -3.36 12.53
N LEU A 51 -7.32 -4.30 12.14
CA LEU A 51 -6.54 -5.08 13.09
C LEU A 51 -5.49 -4.22 13.81
N LEU A 52 -4.85 -3.27 13.11
CA LEU A 52 -3.90 -2.32 13.71
C LEU A 52 -4.57 -1.39 14.74
N ASP A 53 -5.76 -0.83 14.43
CA ASP A 53 -6.53 -0.06 15.42
C ASP A 53 -6.85 -0.90 16.66
N SER A 54 -7.31 -2.13 16.46
CA SER A 54 -7.59 -3.07 17.53
C SER A 54 -6.35 -3.41 18.38
N ALA A 55 -5.20 -3.63 17.73
CA ALA A 55 -3.92 -3.88 18.37
C ALA A 55 -3.41 -2.63 19.12
N GLY A 56 -3.66 -1.42 18.60
CA GLY A 56 -3.38 -0.16 19.26
C GLY A 56 -4.17 0.00 20.57
N ARG A 57 -5.45 -0.36 20.59
CA ARG A 57 -6.29 -0.35 21.81
C ARG A 57 -5.76 -1.30 22.87
N ARG A 58 -5.34 -2.49 22.48
CA ARG A 58 -4.74 -3.47 23.40
C ARG A 58 -3.41 -2.96 23.96
N ARG A 59 -2.58 -2.32 23.15
CA ARG A 59 -1.28 -1.75 23.56
C ARG A 59 -1.42 -0.73 24.70
N VAL A 60 -2.46 0.07 24.72
CA VAL A 60 -2.74 1.04 25.79
C VAL A 60 -3.52 0.46 26.98
N GLY A 61 -3.52 -0.86 27.15
CA GLY A 61 -4.09 -1.55 28.31
C GLY A 61 -5.58 -1.86 28.25
N ALA A 62 -6.24 -1.65 27.10
CA ALA A 62 -7.64 -2.06 26.97
C ALA A 62 -7.76 -3.59 26.97
N ASP A 63 -8.77 -4.11 27.65
CA ASP A 63 -9.18 -5.51 27.50
C ASP A 63 -9.85 -5.67 26.12
N TYR A 64 -9.03 -6.01 25.14
CA TYR A 64 -9.45 -6.14 23.75
C TYR A 64 -9.01 -7.50 23.20
N PRO A 65 -9.84 -8.55 23.35
CA PRO A 65 -9.48 -9.90 22.91
C PRO A 65 -9.46 -10.01 21.38
N TRP A 66 -8.71 -10.98 20.86
CA TRP A 66 -8.64 -11.25 19.41
C TRP A 66 -10.01 -11.47 18.78
N SER A 67 -10.90 -12.19 19.46
CA SER A 67 -12.27 -12.44 18.98
C SER A 67 -13.02 -11.15 18.63
N ARG A 68 -12.83 -10.09 19.44
CA ARG A 68 -13.42 -8.78 19.16
C ARG A 68 -12.75 -8.08 17.97
N ALA A 69 -11.42 -8.18 17.85
CA ALA A 69 -10.69 -7.65 16.69
C ALA A 69 -11.11 -8.33 15.38
N ALA A 70 -11.21 -9.68 15.41
CA ALA A 70 -11.70 -10.46 14.29
C ALA A 70 -13.15 -10.10 13.92
N ALA A 71 -14.05 -10.00 14.89
CA ALA A 71 -15.44 -9.59 14.66
C ALA A 71 -15.54 -8.18 14.05
N ARG A 72 -14.74 -7.21 14.54
CA ARG A 72 -14.71 -5.86 13.99
C ARG A 72 -14.21 -5.84 12.54
N ARG A 73 -13.15 -6.58 12.26
CA ARG A 73 -12.61 -6.75 10.90
C ARG A 73 -13.67 -7.35 9.97
N ASP A 74 -14.33 -8.42 10.40
CA ASP A 74 -15.34 -9.11 9.61
C ASP A 74 -16.53 -8.21 9.30
N TRP A 75 -17.03 -7.50 10.31
CA TRP A 75 -18.11 -6.52 10.11
C TRP A 75 -17.68 -5.45 9.08
N MET A 76 -16.44 -4.98 9.16
CA MET A 76 -15.96 -3.92 8.27
C MET A 76 -15.93 -4.37 6.79
N ILE A 77 -15.55 -5.62 6.52
CA ILE A 77 -15.40 -6.14 5.15
C ILE A 77 -16.63 -6.92 4.63
N SER A 78 -17.64 -7.15 5.46
CA SER A 78 -18.89 -7.79 5.05
C SER A 78 -20.13 -6.94 5.29
N ARG A 79 -20.02 -5.96 6.20
CA ARG A 79 -21.16 -5.22 6.74
C ARG A 79 -22.16 -6.14 7.46
N GLU A 80 -23.33 -5.63 7.80
CA GLU A 80 -24.29 -6.35 8.64
C GLU A 80 -25.00 -7.48 7.89
N GLY A 81 -25.16 -8.62 8.56
CA GLY A 81 -26.08 -9.70 8.21
C GLY A 81 -25.80 -10.38 6.88
N THR A 82 -24.62 -10.22 6.32
CA THR A 82 -24.21 -10.81 5.05
C THR A 82 -23.25 -11.97 5.24
N ASP A 83 -23.15 -12.82 4.22
CA ASP A 83 -22.12 -13.84 4.15
C ASP A 83 -20.73 -13.19 4.11
N TYR A 84 -19.80 -13.78 4.84
CA TYR A 84 -18.42 -13.28 4.93
C TYR A 84 -17.52 -13.93 3.87
N PRO A 85 -16.72 -13.16 3.13
CA PRO A 85 -16.81 -11.70 2.93
C PRO A 85 -17.95 -11.33 1.97
N SER A 86 -18.44 -10.08 2.01
CA SER A 86 -19.49 -9.61 1.12
C SER A 86 -19.07 -8.35 0.37
N ASP A 87 -19.19 -8.35 -0.94
CA ASP A 87 -18.95 -7.22 -1.82
C ASP A 87 -20.23 -6.51 -2.29
N ALA A 88 -21.38 -6.85 -1.71
CA ALA A 88 -22.67 -6.28 -2.11
C ALA A 88 -22.70 -4.75 -2.12
N GLY A 89 -21.99 -4.11 -1.18
CA GLY A 89 -21.88 -2.65 -1.15
C GLY A 89 -21.06 -2.07 -2.31
N HIS A 90 -20.01 -2.75 -2.73
CA HIS A 90 -19.20 -2.36 -3.89
C HIS A 90 -19.99 -2.54 -5.19
N VAL A 91 -20.68 -3.68 -5.34
CA VAL A 91 -21.58 -3.93 -6.50
C VAL A 91 -22.64 -2.84 -6.59
N ALA A 92 -23.36 -2.59 -5.50
CA ALA A 92 -24.39 -1.55 -5.46
C ALA A 92 -23.83 -0.15 -5.79
N GLY A 93 -22.58 0.14 -5.41
CA GLY A 93 -21.88 1.37 -5.77
C GLY A 93 -21.69 1.52 -7.27
N LEU A 94 -21.19 0.50 -7.95
CA LEU A 94 -21.01 0.47 -9.40
C LEU A 94 -22.36 0.58 -10.14
N GLU A 95 -23.36 -0.20 -9.74
CA GLU A 95 -24.70 -0.19 -10.34
C GLU A 95 -25.38 1.16 -10.15
N SER A 96 -25.26 1.78 -8.97
CA SER A 96 -25.78 3.12 -8.69
C SER A 96 -25.14 4.20 -9.57
N ALA A 97 -23.89 4.01 -9.96
CA ALA A 97 -23.19 4.89 -10.91
C ALA A 97 -23.64 4.66 -12.36
N GLY A 98 -24.36 3.58 -12.65
CA GLY A 98 -24.84 3.21 -13.98
C GLY A 98 -23.98 2.18 -14.72
N ALA A 99 -22.98 1.56 -14.05
CA ALA A 99 -22.21 0.47 -14.64
C ALA A 99 -22.91 -0.87 -14.47
N GLU A 100 -22.80 -1.75 -15.45
CA GLU A 100 -23.23 -3.15 -15.33
C GLU A 100 -22.11 -3.99 -14.72
N VAL A 101 -22.40 -4.76 -13.68
CA VAL A 101 -21.45 -5.71 -13.10
C VAL A 101 -21.68 -7.10 -13.68
N VAL A 102 -20.64 -7.67 -14.28
CA VAL A 102 -20.66 -9.01 -14.87
C VAL A 102 -19.73 -9.92 -14.07
N ARG A 103 -20.31 -10.91 -13.40
CA ARG A 103 -19.55 -11.91 -12.62
C ARG A 103 -18.99 -12.99 -13.53
N GLY A 104 -17.68 -13.14 -13.55
CA GLY A 104 -17.04 -14.19 -14.31
C GLY A 104 -15.59 -13.90 -14.67
N SER A 105 -14.94 -14.91 -15.25
CA SER A 105 -13.56 -14.80 -15.72
C SER A 105 -13.54 -14.29 -17.15
N ALA A 106 -12.90 -13.15 -17.37
CA ALA A 106 -12.78 -12.51 -18.68
C ALA A 106 -11.57 -13.05 -19.45
N ARG A 107 -11.73 -13.14 -20.78
CA ARG A 107 -10.66 -13.34 -21.76
C ARG A 107 -10.87 -12.41 -22.93
N ILE A 108 -9.85 -11.67 -23.32
CA ILE A 108 -9.83 -10.87 -24.55
C ILE A 108 -9.60 -11.81 -25.72
N THR A 109 -10.49 -11.76 -26.73
CA THR A 109 -10.46 -12.65 -27.91
C THR A 109 -10.27 -11.87 -29.21
N GLY A 110 -10.20 -10.55 -29.13
CA GLY A 110 -9.94 -9.66 -30.26
C GLY A 110 -10.07 -8.19 -29.87
N PRO A 111 -9.79 -7.25 -30.77
CA PRO A 111 -9.94 -5.82 -30.52
C PRO A 111 -11.37 -5.48 -30.08
N GLY A 112 -11.50 -5.02 -28.81
CA GLY A 112 -12.80 -4.68 -28.22
C GLY A 112 -13.72 -5.86 -27.90
N THR A 113 -13.26 -7.11 -28.03
CA THR A 113 -14.07 -8.31 -27.78
C THR A 113 -13.58 -9.05 -26.55
N VAL A 114 -14.48 -9.28 -25.60
CA VAL A 114 -14.20 -9.97 -24.33
C VAL A 114 -15.19 -11.12 -24.16
N GLU A 115 -14.71 -12.34 -24.04
CA GLU A 115 -15.49 -13.48 -23.59
C GLU A 115 -15.44 -13.59 -22.07
N VAL A 116 -16.60 -13.82 -21.47
CA VAL A 116 -16.74 -13.98 -20.01
C VAL A 116 -17.34 -15.33 -19.70
N GLU A 117 -16.58 -16.18 -19.00
CA GLU A 117 -17.13 -17.38 -18.38
C GLU A 117 -17.91 -16.95 -17.13
N VAL A 118 -19.24 -16.88 -17.27
CA VAL A 118 -20.11 -16.35 -16.21
C VAL A 118 -20.14 -17.31 -15.02
N ALA A 119 -19.95 -16.76 -13.82
CA ALA A 119 -20.00 -17.52 -12.58
C ALA A 119 -21.40 -18.14 -12.37
N GLY A 120 -21.46 -19.41 -11.93
CA GLY A 120 -22.72 -20.10 -11.63
C GLY A 120 -23.21 -21.10 -12.70
N GLY A 121 -22.57 -21.16 -13.86
CA GLY A 121 -22.75 -22.20 -14.89
C GLY A 121 -24.15 -22.34 -15.50
N GLY A 122 -24.22 -22.48 -16.81
CA GLY A 122 -25.47 -22.92 -17.48
C GLY A 122 -25.75 -22.37 -18.87
N ALA A 123 -25.28 -21.17 -19.22
CA ALA A 123 -25.64 -20.54 -20.51
C ALA A 123 -24.46 -20.44 -21.52
N GLY A 124 -23.30 -21.02 -21.21
CA GLY A 124 -22.09 -20.80 -22.01
C GLY A 124 -21.46 -19.41 -21.79
N PRO A 125 -20.32 -19.13 -22.42
CA PRO A 125 -19.65 -17.85 -22.28
C PRO A 125 -20.48 -16.70 -22.83
N ARG A 126 -20.46 -15.55 -22.16
CA ARG A 126 -21.08 -14.30 -22.65
C ARG A 126 -20.00 -13.49 -23.38
N THR A 127 -20.30 -13.07 -24.59
CA THR A 127 -19.42 -12.14 -25.34
C THR A 127 -19.87 -10.70 -25.09
N LEU A 128 -18.90 -9.84 -24.75
CA LEU A 128 -19.08 -8.40 -24.61
C LEU A 128 -18.30 -7.70 -25.72
N GLU A 129 -18.94 -6.77 -26.41
CA GLU A 129 -18.30 -5.94 -27.43
C GLU A 129 -18.22 -4.48 -26.97
N ALA A 130 -17.02 -3.92 -26.96
CA ALA A 130 -16.76 -2.56 -26.50
C ALA A 130 -15.89 -1.77 -27.48
N ARG A 131 -16.06 -0.47 -27.48
CA ARG A 131 -15.16 0.43 -28.22
C ARG A 131 -13.78 0.46 -27.58
N THR A 132 -13.72 0.38 -26.24
CA THR A 132 -12.49 0.53 -25.46
C THR A 132 -12.43 -0.50 -24.33
N LEU A 133 -11.25 -1.02 -24.06
CA LEU A 133 -10.96 -1.92 -22.94
C LEU A 133 -10.11 -1.19 -21.88
N VAL A 134 -10.45 -1.40 -20.61
CA VAL A 134 -9.64 -1.01 -19.46
C VAL A 134 -9.27 -2.25 -18.66
N VAL A 135 -7.99 -2.60 -18.62
CA VAL A 135 -7.46 -3.75 -17.87
C VAL A 135 -7.00 -3.28 -16.50
N ALA A 136 -7.61 -3.83 -15.44
CA ALA A 136 -7.36 -3.46 -14.05
C ALA A 136 -7.29 -4.69 -13.11
N VAL A 137 -6.62 -5.75 -13.56
CA VAL A 137 -6.55 -7.07 -12.90
C VAL A 137 -5.57 -7.14 -11.72
N GLY A 138 -4.88 -6.05 -11.41
CA GLY A 138 -4.09 -5.91 -10.19
C GLY A 138 -2.73 -6.61 -10.19
N SER A 139 -2.36 -7.18 -9.05
CA SER A 139 -1.07 -7.80 -8.78
C SER A 139 -1.22 -9.07 -7.94
N GLU A 140 -0.15 -9.85 -7.85
CA GLU A 140 -0.07 -11.10 -7.12
C GLU A 140 1.03 -11.05 -6.05
N PRO A 141 0.91 -11.77 -4.91
CA PRO A 141 2.00 -11.93 -3.98
C PRO A 141 3.22 -12.56 -4.65
N VAL A 142 4.41 -12.10 -4.34
CA VAL A 142 5.65 -12.78 -4.71
C VAL A 142 5.86 -13.94 -3.77
N ILE A 143 5.91 -15.16 -4.32
CA ILE A 143 6.32 -16.35 -3.58
C ILE A 143 7.76 -16.67 -3.99
N PRO A 144 8.73 -16.49 -3.08
CA PRO A 144 10.13 -16.69 -3.39
C PRO A 144 10.42 -18.19 -3.58
N PRO A 145 11.39 -18.53 -4.44
CA PRO A 145 11.76 -19.94 -4.68
C PRO A 145 12.66 -20.47 -3.54
N ILE A 146 12.12 -20.50 -2.32
CA ILE A 146 12.79 -21.04 -1.14
C ILE A 146 12.54 -22.54 -1.07
N ASP A 147 13.60 -23.30 -0.87
CA ASP A 147 13.54 -24.75 -0.81
C ASP A 147 12.57 -25.24 0.29
N GLY A 148 11.60 -26.07 -0.07
CA GLY A 148 10.58 -26.65 0.81
C GLY A 148 9.48 -25.69 1.26
N LEU A 149 9.42 -24.45 0.75
CA LEU A 149 8.39 -23.48 1.12
C LEU A 149 6.99 -23.93 0.72
N ALA A 150 6.82 -24.35 -0.53
CA ALA A 150 5.51 -24.77 -1.06
C ALA A 150 4.97 -26.01 -0.31
N GLU A 151 5.82 -27.00 -0.07
CA GLU A 151 5.47 -28.26 0.62
C GLU A 151 5.18 -28.05 2.11
N SER A 152 5.81 -27.05 2.72
CA SER A 152 5.61 -26.74 4.14
C SER A 152 4.34 -25.96 4.39
N GLY A 153 3.79 -25.30 3.37
CA GLY A 153 2.64 -24.42 3.45
C GLY A 153 2.98 -23.07 4.10
N TYR A 154 2.36 -22.03 3.62
CA TYR A 154 2.57 -20.64 4.07
C TYR A 154 1.29 -19.85 3.93
N TRP A 155 1.23 -18.72 4.61
CA TRP A 155 0.22 -17.70 4.46
C TRP A 155 0.72 -16.56 3.57
N THR A 156 -0.22 -15.89 2.94
CA THR A 156 -0.07 -14.56 2.34
C THR A 156 -0.85 -13.53 3.17
N SER A 157 -0.99 -12.30 2.68
CA SER A 157 -1.85 -11.30 3.34
C SER A 157 -3.30 -11.78 3.49
N ASN A 158 -3.79 -12.64 2.59
CA ASN A 158 -5.16 -13.14 2.63
C ASN A 158 -5.41 -13.92 3.92
N GLU A 159 -4.62 -14.95 4.19
CA GLU A 159 -4.71 -15.75 5.40
C GLU A 159 -4.35 -14.88 6.62
N GLY A 160 -3.26 -14.09 6.51
CA GLY A 160 -2.77 -13.27 7.62
C GLY A 160 -3.76 -12.23 8.13
N THR A 161 -4.65 -11.72 7.29
CA THR A 161 -5.68 -10.75 7.72
C THR A 161 -7.03 -11.38 8.05
N SER A 162 -7.28 -12.65 7.69
CA SER A 162 -8.59 -13.29 7.82
C SER A 162 -8.72 -14.29 8.98
N LEU A 163 -7.71 -14.40 9.86
CA LEU A 163 -7.68 -15.35 10.97
C LEU A 163 -8.87 -15.22 11.90
N ARG A 164 -9.45 -16.37 12.28
CA ARG A 164 -10.42 -16.49 13.38
C ARG A 164 -9.74 -16.70 14.72
N GLU A 165 -8.67 -17.47 14.72
CA GLU A 165 -7.84 -17.76 15.90
C GLU A 165 -6.40 -17.39 15.58
N ILE A 166 -5.70 -16.81 16.54
CA ILE A 166 -4.29 -16.46 16.37
C ILE A 166 -3.39 -17.66 16.69
N PRO A 167 -2.29 -17.82 15.96
CA PRO A 167 -1.33 -18.88 16.27
C PRO A 167 -0.54 -18.58 17.55
N SER A 168 0.09 -19.61 18.12
CA SER A 168 1.00 -19.43 19.27
C SER A 168 2.30 -18.71 18.89
N SER A 169 2.74 -18.88 17.64
CA SER A 169 3.92 -18.24 17.09
C SER A 169 3.85 -18.11 15.58
N ILE A 170 4.57 -17.13 15.01
CA ILE A 170 4.63 -16.89 13.58
C ILE A 170 6.01 -16.43 13.16
N VAL A 171 6.48 -16.92 12.01
CA VAL A 171 7.59 -16.33 11.27
C VAL A 171 7.04 -15.52 10.12
N VAL A 172 7.48 -14.28 9.99
CA VAL A 172 7.12 -13.36 8.90
C VAL A 172 8.33 -13.17 8.00
N LEU A 173 8.23 -13.53 6.73
CA LEU A 173 9.26 -13.27 5.72
C LEU A 173 8.93 -11.97 4.98
N GLY A 174 9.82 -10.98 5.11
CA GLY A 174 9.72 -9.66 4.50
C GLY A 174 9.38 -8.55 5.49
N GLY A 175 10.25 -7.53 5.55
CA GLY A 175 10.14 -6.33 6.39
C GLY A 175 9.52 -5.13 5.67
N GLY A 176 8.79 -5.35 4.56
CA GLY A 176 7.98 -4.33 3.90
C GLY A 176 6.71 -4.00 4.69
N VAL A 177 5.86 -3.10 4.15
CA VAL A 177 4.65 -2.59 4.84
C VAL A 177 3.75 -3.71 5.36
N VAL A 178 3.46 -4.75 4.55
CA VAL A 178 2.61 -5.87 4.96
C VAL A 178 3.22 -6.63 6.13
N GLY A 179 4.52 -6.93 6.05
CA GLY A 179 5.22 -7.71 7.08
C GLY A 179 5.29 -6.98 8.41
N VAL A 180 5.69 -5.70 8.42
CA VAL A 180 5.81 -4.93 9.67
C VAL A 180 4.46 -4.66 10.32
N GLU A 181 3.42 -4.35 9.54
CA GLU A 181 2.07 -4.12 10.05
C GLU A 181 1.50 -5.37 10.72
N LEU A 182 1.55 -6.52 10.03
CA LEU A 182 1.01 -7.78 10.58
C LEU A 182 1.86 -8.31 11.74
N ALA A 183 3.20 -8.20 11.67
CA ALA A 183 4.06 -8.58 12.78
C ALA A 183 3.74 -7.77 14.05
N GLN A 184 3.51 -6.46 13.92
CA GLN A 184 3.11 -5.62 15.05
C GLN A 184 1.72 -6.00 15.59
N VAL A 185 0.75 -6.29 14.72
CA VAL A 185 -0.57 -6.78 15.12
C VAL A 185 -0.42 -8.05 15.95
N TYR A 186 0.27 -9.05 15.45
CA TYR A 186 0.41 -10.34 16.13
C TYR A 186 1.13 -10.23 17.47
N ALA A 187 2.24 -9.50 17.52
CA ALA A 187 2.99 -9.28 18.76
C ALA A 187 2.10 -8.64 19.85
N ARG A 188 1.31 -7.62 19.49
CA ARG A 188 0.38 -6.95 20.42
C ARG A 188 -0.74 -7.85 20.93
N PHE A 189 -1.12 -8.87 20.16
CA PHE A 189 -2.05 -9.90 20.61
C PHE A 189 -1.36 -11.09 21.32
N GLY A 190 -0.05 -11.01 21.57
CA GLY A 190 0.69 -12.00 22.37
C GLY A 190 1.22 -13.18 21.58
N VAL A 191 1.23 -13.12 20.25
CA VAL A 191 1.85 -14.14 19.40
C VAL A 191 3.36 -13.96 19.44
N LYS A 192 4.12 -15.04 19.69
CA LYS A 192 5.59 -15.02 19.54
C LYS A 192 5.92 -14.78 18.06
N THR A 193 6.45 -13.61 17.73
CA THR A 193 6.62 -13.15 16.36
C THR A 193 8.10 -12.97 16.04
N THR A 194 8.58 -13.61 14.97
CA THR A 194 9.91 -13.40 14.39
C THR A 194 9.73 -12.86 12.97
N LEU A 195 10.34 -11.71 12.66
CA LEU A 195 10.37 -11.12 11.32
C LEU A 195 11.76 -11.24 10.71
N VAL A 196 11.83 -11.81 9.50
CA VAL A 196 13.07 -12.00 8.73
C VAL A 196 13.03 -11.08 7.51
N GLU A 197 14.06 -10.23 7.36
CA GLU A 197 14.20 -9.28 6.23
C GLU A 197 15.59 -9.41 5.60
N GLY A 198 15.64 -9.49 4.28
CA GLY A 198 16.89 -9.61 3.52
C GLY A 198 17.71 -8.33 3.49
N ASN A 199 17.06 -7.16 3.54
CA ASN A 199 17.74 -5.88 3.65
C ASN A 199 18.24 -5.64 5.08
N ASP A 200 19.14 -4.70 5.25
CA ASP A 200 19.73 -4.31 6.53
C ASP A 200 18.73 -3.66 7.51
N ARG A 201 17.58 -3.20 7.00
CA ARG A 201 16.51 -2.57 7.78
C ARG A 201 15.12 -2.92 7.28
N VAL A 202 14.11 -2.83 8.15
CA VAL A 202 12.70 -2.87 7.78
C VAL A 202 12.31 -1.59 7.04
N LEU A 203 11.23 -1.61 6.26
CA LEU A 203 10.76 -0.48 5.45
C LEU A 203 11.90 0.15 4.62
N PRO A 204 12.63 -0.61 3.81
CA PRO A 204 13.86 -0.17 3.17
C PRO A 204 13.68 1.02 2.21
N ARG A 205 12.44 1.28 1.74
CA ARG A 205 12.09 2.41 0.87
C ARG A 205 11.79 3.70 1.62
N GLU A 206 11.69 3.63 2.95
CA GLU A 206 11.44 4.80 3.78
C GLU A 206 12.76 5.40 4.29
N HIS A 207 12.68 6.60 4.85
CA HIS A 207 13.84 7.27 5.44
C HIS A 207 14.48 6.38 6.52
N PRO A 208 15.82 6.29 6.61
CA PRO A 208 16.51 5.43 7.59
C PRO A 208 16.02 5.63 9.01
N ARG A 209 15.81 6.88 9.42
CA ARG A 209 15.31 7.22 10.77
C ARG A 209 13.88 6.71 11.02
N SER A 210 13.02 6.69 9.99
CA SER A 210 11.69 6.07 10.07
C SER A 210 11.79 4.57 10.32
N SER A 211 12.66 3.89 9.57
CA SER A 211 12.94 2.45 9.72
C SER A 211 13.45 2.12 11.14
N GLU A 212 14.36 2.93 11.67
CA GLU A 212 14.91 2.75 13.02
C GLU A 212 13.83 2.88 14.10
N LEU A 213 12.98 3.90 14.02
CA LEU A 213 11.89 4.11 14.97
C LEU A 213 10.87 2.96 14.95
N VAL A 214 10.45 2.53 13.78
CA VAL A 214 9.54 1.38 13.64
C VAL A 214 10.21 0.11 14.17
N ALA A 215 11.47 -0.15 13.82
CA ALA A 215 12.20 -1.32 14.30
C ALA A 215 12.38 -1.32 15.83
N ALA A 216 12.71 -0.16 16.41
CA ALA A 216 12.85 0.00 17.85
C ALA A 216 11.54 -0.33 18.57
N GLN A 217 10.42 0.22 18.09
CA GLN A 217 9.10 -0.04 18.65
C GLN A 217 8.71 -1.52 18.54
N MET A 218 8.95 -2.15 17.38
CA MET A 218 8.66 -3.58 17.20
C MET A 218 9.47 -4.46 18.18
N ARG A 219 10.76 -4.14 18.39
CA ARG A 219 11.59 -4.88 19.37
C ARG A 219 11.08 -4.68 20.81
N GLU A 220 10.68 -3.47 21.17
CA GLU A 220 10.09 -3.18 22.47
C GLU A 220 8.79 -3.97 22.69
N GLU A 221 8.03 -4.22 21.63
CA GLU A 221 6.80 -5.03 21.63
C GLU A 221 7.07 -6.55 21.55
N GLY A 222 8.33 -6.96 21.58
CA GLY A 222 8.74 -8.36 21.63
C GLY A 222 8.84 -9.06 20.28
N VAL A 223 8.85 -8.32 19.17
CA VAL A 223 9.14 -8.89 17.84
C VAL A 223 10.64 -9.17 17.72
N GLU A 224 11.00 -10.40 17.45
CA GLU A 224 12.36 -10.77 17.09
C GLU A 224 12.64 -10.35 15.64
N LEU A 225 13.50 -9.33 15.44
CA LEU A 225 13.86 -8.84 14.11
C LEU A 225 15.21 -9.44 13.67
N ARG A 226 15.19 -10.12 12.53
CA ARG A 226 16.35 -10.67 11.81
C ARG A 226 16.48 -9.93 10.48
N THR A 227 17.29 -8.88 10.44
CA THR A 227 17.58 -8.09 9.23
C THR A 227 18.93 -8.45 8.63
N GLY A 228 19.13 -8.18 7.34
CA GLY A 228 20.36 -8.50 6.63
C GLY A 228 20.54 -9.98 6.33
N VAL A 229 19.47 -10.79 6.43
CA VAL A 229 19.54 -12.24 6.24
C VAL A 229 18.33 -12.75 5.46
N LEU A 230 18.57 -13.61 4.48
CA LEU A 230 17.54 -14.26 3.67
C LEU A 230 17.15 -15.62 4.24
N ALA A 231 15.89 -16.01 4.07
CA ALA A 231 15.46 -17.39 4.27
C ALA A 231 16.00 -18.25 3.11
N LYS A 232 16.59 -19.41 3.45
CA LYS A 232 17.21 -20.35 2.52
C LYS A 232 16.37 -21.59 2.28
N ALA A 233 15.80 -22.14 3.35
CA ALA A 233 14.96 -23.32 3.28
C ALA A 233 13.87 -23.28 4.36
N VAL A 234 12.76 -23.96 4.08
CA VAL A 234 11.65 -24.17 5.02
C VAL A 234 11.40 -25.66 5.16
N ARG A 235 11.18 -26.12 6.37
CA ARG A 235 10.84 -27.52 6.67
C ARG A 235 9.68 -27.59 7.66
N ARG A 236 8.82 -28.58 7.51
CA ARG A 236 7.85 -28.89 8.57
C ARG A 236 8.59 -29.44 9.79
N ASN A 237 8.23 -28.89 10.97
CA ASN A 237 8.70 -29.35 12.27
C ASN A 237 7.48 -29.65 13.16
N GLY A 238 7.04 -30.89 13.16
CA GLY A 238 5.77 -31.26 13.77
C GLY A 238 4.58 -30.55 13.09
N ALA A 239 3.81 -29.80 13.86
CA ALA A 239 2.71 -28.97 13.34
C ALA A 239 3.18 -27.60 12.83
N GLY A 240 4.41 -27.17 13.19
CA GLY A 240 4.99 -25.88 12.81
C GLY A 240 5.91 -25.93 11.60
N ARG A 241 6.64 -24.84 11.43
CA ARG A 241 7.67 -24.64 10.38
C ARG A 241 8.98 -24.20 11.00
N GLU A 242 10.07 -24.77 10.54
CA GLU A 242 11.43 -24.32 10.78
C GLU A 242 11.94 -23.63 9.50
N VAL A 243 12.47 -22.43 9.63
CA VAL A 243 13.08 -21.66 8.56
C VAL A 243 14.59 -21.59 8.82
N GLU A 244 15.37 -22.18 7.92
CA GLU A 244 16.82 -22.04 7.88
C GLU A 244 17.18 -20.73 7.19
N LEU A 245 18.01 -19.92 7.82
CA LEU A 245 18.50 -18.66 7.27
C LEU A 245 19.84 -18.84 6.55
N ALA A 246 20.20 -17.87 5.73
CA ALA A 246 21.43 -17.93 4.92
C ALA A 246 22.73 -17.91 5.77
N ASP A 247 22.66 -17.40 7.00
CA ASP A 247 23.76 -17.43 7.97
C ASP A 247 23.87 -18.75 8.75
N GLY A 248 23.02 -19.72 8.44
CA GLY A 248 22.96 -21.02 9.10
C GLY A 248 22.14 -21.05 10.40
N SER A 249 21.63 -19.92 10.87
CA SER A 249 20.71 -19.88 12.00
C SER A 249 19.33 -20.36 11.60
N LYS A 250 18.49 -20.69 12.60
CA LYS A 250 17.14 -21.21 12.39
C LYS A 250 16.15 -20.41 13.23
N VAL A 251 14.96 -20.24 12.69
CA VAL A 251 13.80 -19.68 13.40
C VAL A 251 12.60 -20.58 13.21
N GLU A 252 11.72 -20.62 14.22
CA GLU A 252 10.57 -21.52 14.22
C GLU A 252 9.27 -20.78 14.50
N GLY A 253 8.20 -21.21 13.86
CA GLY A 253 6.85 -20.72 14.10
C GLY A 253 5.79 -21.79 13.88
N ALA A 254 4.67 -21.67 14.58
CA ALA A 254 3.49 -22.48 14.27
C ALA A 254 3.00 -22.16 12.85
N GLU A 255 3.09 -20.91 12.45
CA GLU A 255 2.74 -20.46 11.10
C GLU A 255 3.86 -19.67 10.43
N LEU A 256 3.78 -19.54 9.10
CA LEU A 256 4.72 -18.82 8.24
C LEU A 256 3.95 -17.89 7.32
N LEU A 257 4.23 -16.58 7.40
CA LEU A 257 3.67 -15.56 6.53
C LEU A 257 4.72 -15.10 5.51
N VAL A 258 4.39 -15.14 4.22
CA VAL A 258 5.21 -14.62 3.13
C VAL A 258 4.72 -13.23 2.72
N ALA A 259 5.54 -12.21 2.96
CA ALA A 259 5.25 -10.80 2.74
C ALA A 259 6.41 -10.06 2.02
N VAL A 260 7.09 -10.76 1.09
CA VAL A 260 8.30 -10.28 0.40
C VAL A 260 8.02 -9.37 -0.80
N GLY A 261 6.78 -8.96 -0.99
CA GLY A 261 6.37 -8.03 -2.04
C GLY A 261 5.28 -8.58 -2.95
N ARG A 262 4.98 -7.81 -3.98
CA ARG A 262 3.97 -8.12 -5.00
C ARG A 262 4.57 -7.95 -6.39
N ARG A 263 4.04 -8.67 -7.36
CA ARG A 263 4.37 -8.50 -8.79
C ARG A 263 3.10 -8.17 -9.58
N THR A 264 3.24 -7.48 -10.69
CA THR A 264 2.16 -7.30 -11.66
C THR A 264 1.59 -8.66 -12.08
N ALA A 265 0.27 -8.72 -12.28
CA ALA A 265 -0.35 -9.92 -12.84
C ALA A 265 0.23 -10.22 -14.24
N ASP A 266 0.38 -11.50 -14.57
CA ASP A 266 0.73 -11.93 -15.92
C ASP A 266 -0.49 -11.80 -16.84
N LEU A 267 -0.42 -10.88 -17.79
CA LEU A 267 -1.53 -10.56 -18.68
C LEU A 267 -1.69 -11.52 -19.87
N ARG A 268 -0.78 -12.49 -20.07
CA ARG A 268 -0.88 -13.48 -21.16
C ARG A 268 -2.17 -14.30 -21.06
N SER A 269 -2.49 -14.74 -19.84
CA SER A 269 -3.69 -15.55 -19.63
C SER A 269 -5.00 -14.80 -19.90
N LEU A 270 -4.94 -13.46 -19.86
CA LEU A 270 -6.07 -12.60 -20.19
C LEU A 270 -6.27 -12.44 -21.70
N GLY A 271 -5.28 -12.77 -22.54
CA GLY A 271 -5.35 -12.66 -23.98
C GLY A 271 -5.20 -11.22 -24.50
N VAL A 272 -4.48 -10.35 -23.80
CA VAL A 272 -4.31 -8.93 -24.22
C VAL A 272 -3.62 -8.81 -25.59
N GLU A 273 -2.82 -9.80 -25.97
CA GLU A 273 -2.13 -9.86 -27.26
C GLU A 273 -3.11 -9.94 -28.44
N GLU A 274 -4.30 -10.53 -28.23
CA GLU A 274 -5.38 -10.57 -29.23
C GLU A 274 -5.97 -9.18 -29.52
N ALA A 275 -5.76 -8.22 -28.60
CA ALA A 275 -6.09 -6.80 -28.83
C ALA A 275 -4.89 -5.98 -29.33
N GLY A 276 -3.80 -6.63 -29.74
CA GLY A 276 -2.60 -5.99 -30.28
C GLY A 276 -1.63 -5.43 -29.23
N VAL A 277 -1.79 -5.82 -27.95
CA VAL A 277 -0.89 -5.38 -26.87
C VAL A 277 0.38 -6.22 -26.88
N GLU A 278 1.53 -5.58 -26.89
CA GLU A 278 2.82 -6.25 -26.72
C GLU A 278 3.15 -6.45 -25.23
N LEU A 279 3.56 -7.64 -24.87
CA LEU A 279 3.96 -8.00 -23.52
C LEU A 279 5.48 -8.15 -23.39
N SER A 280 6.01 -7.72 -22.26
CA SER A 280 7.40 -8.06 -21.87
C SER A 280 7.55 -9.57 -21.61
N ASP A 281 8.79 -10.04 -21.47
CA ASP A 281 9.08 -11.46 -21.10
C ASP A 281 8.38 -11.90 -19.81
N ARG A 282 8.04 -10.95 -18.93
CA ARG A 282 7.35 -11.19 -17.66
C ARG A 282 5.82 -11.08 -17.75
N GLY A 283 5.25 -10.92 -18.96
CA GLY A 283 3.81 -10.74 -19.15
C GLY A 283 3.27 -9.39 -18.69
N ALA A 284 4.14 -8.39 -18.56
CA ALA A 284 3.80 -7.04 -18.12
C ALA A 284 3.75 -6.06 -19.30
N VAL A 285 3.03 -4.96 -19.10
CA VAL A 285 2.91 -3.84 -20.04
C VAL A 285 3.50 -2.57 -19.45
N SER A 286 3.75 -1.56 -20.31
CA SER A 286 4.17 -0.23 -19.92
C SER A 286 3.25 0.78 -20.59
N PRO A 287 2.19 1.26 -19.91
CA PRO A 287 1.31 2.28 -20.45
C PRO A 287 2.01 3.63 -20.56
N ASP A 288 1.51 4.46 -21.48
CA ASP A 288 1.90 5.87 -21.56
C ASP A 288 1.29 6.67 -20.37
N GLU A 289 1.57 7.97 -20.31
CA GLU A 289 1.04 8.88 -19.29
C GLU A 289 -0.50 9.02 -19.30
N ARG A 290 -1.16 8.55 -20.35
CA ARG A 290 -2.62 8.50 -20.48
C ARG A 290 -3.18 7.14 -20.06
N MET A 291 -2.35 6.26 -19.51
CA MET A 291 -2.66 4.86 -19.17
C MET A 291 -3.00 4.00 -20.38
N ARG A 292 -2.60 4.39 -21.60
CA ARG A 292 -2.85 3.69 -22.84
C ARG A 292 -1.66 2.80 -23.20
N VAL A 293 -1.93 1.56 -23.65
CA VAL A 293 -0.90 0.63 -24.13
C VAL A 293 -0.93 0.50 -25.66
N VAL A 294 -2.11 0.46 -26.25
CA VAL A 294 -2.35 0.55 -27.70
C VAL A 294 -3.65 1.33 -27.94
N GLU A 295 -4.02 1.54 -29.20
CA GLU A 295 -5.28 2.20 -29.52
C GLU A 295 -6.46 1.45 -28.88
N ASN A 296 -7.32 2.15 -28.14
CA ASN A 296 -8.51 1.64 -27.47
C ASN A 296 -8.25 0.59 -26.34
N VAL A 297 -7.01 0.43 -25.86
CA VAL A 297 -6.71 -0.41 -24.70
C VAL A 297 -5.92 0.39 -23.66
N TYR A 298 -6.46 0.45 -22.47
CA TYR A 298 -5.89 1.12 -21.30
C TYR A 298 -5.62 0.13 -20.19
N VAL A 299 -4.64 0.44 -19.33
CA VAL A 299 -4.29 -0.40 -18.18
C VAL A 299 -4.19 0.49 -16.93
N ALA A 300 -4.76 0.05 -15.81
CA ALA A 300 -4.80 0.83 -14.57
C ALA A 300 -4.49 -0.01 -13.34
N GLY A 301 -4.01 0.64 -12.29
CA GLY A 301 -3.63 -0.01 -11.04
C GLY A 301 -2.35 -0.84 -11.14
N ASP A 302 -2.22 -1.82 -10.26
CA ASP A 302 -0.97 -2.58 -10.08
C ASP A 302 -0.48 -3.28 -11.35
N CYS A 303 -1.37 -3.71 -12.23
CA CYS A 303 -1.00 -4.35 -13.50
C CYS A 303 -0.40 -3.37 -14.52
N ALA A 304 -0.55 -2.06 -14.31
CA ALA A 304 0.14 -1.02 -15.09
C ALA A 304 1.62 -0.86 -14.72
N GLY A 305 2.08 -1.53 -13.64
CA GLY A 305 3.43 -1.39 -13.11
C GLY A 305 3.61 -0.18 -12.17
N GLY A 306 4.86 0.15 -11.86
CA GLY A 306 5.18 1.28 -10.97
C GLY A 306 4.85 1.01 -9.50
N MET A 307 4.34 2.02 -8.80
CA MET A 307 4.00 1.94 -7.38
C MET A 307 2.64 1.27 -7.17
N GLN A 308 2.65 0.11 -6.50
CA GLN A 308 1.48 -0.72 -6.26
C GLN A 308 0.75 -0.29 -4.98
N PHE A 309 0.03 0.83 -5.06
CA PHE A 309 -0.78 1.38 -3.98
C PHE A 309 -2.24 1.57 -4.42
N THR A 310 -3.16 1.39 -3.49
CA THR A 310 -4.60 1.56 -3.75
C THR A 310 -4.96 2.94 -4.29
N HIS A 311 -4.35 4.00 -3.74
CA HIS A 311 -4.58 5.37 -4.20
C HIS A 311 -3.98 5.65 -5.59
N VAL A 312 -2.90 4.96 -5.98
CA VAL A 312 -2.38 4.98 -7.35
C VAL A 312 -3.32 4.23 -8.29
N ALA A 313 -3.86 3.10 -7.85
CA ALA A 313 -4.81 2.34 -8.64
C ALA A 313 -6.11 3.14 -8.90
N ASP A 314 -6.71 3.76 -7.87
CA ASP A 314 -7.87 4.65 -8.02
C ASP A 314 -7.56 5.80 -8.99
N TYR A 315 -6.45 6.49 -8.80
CA TYR A 315 -6.04 7.61 -9.63
C TYR A 315 -5.86 7.21 -11.11
N THR A 316 -5.10 6.16 -11.37
CA THR A 316 -4.86 5.67 -12.75
C THR A 316 -6.12 5.11 -13.40
N GLY A 317 -7.01 4.48 -12.61
CA GLY A 317 -8.34 4.06 -13.07
C GLY A 317 -9.19 5.23 -13.57
N ARG A 318 -9.19 6.36 -12.85
CA ARG A 318 -9.87 7.59 -13.28
C ARG A 318 -9.26 8.21 -14.54
N ILE A 319 -7.95 8.17 -14.68
CA ILE A 319 -7.26 8.63 -15.90
C ILE A 319 -7.63 7.74 -17.08
N ALA A 320 -7.59 6.42 -16.93
CA ALA A 320 -7.97 5.46 -17.96
C ALA A 320 -9.43 5.66 -18.41
N ALA A 321 -10.37 5.82 -17.47
CA ALA A 321 -11.79 6.04 -17.78
C ALA A 321 -12.03 7.32 -18.60
N ARG A 322 -11.37 8.42 -18.25
CA ARG A 322 -11.47 9.68 -19.00
C ARG A 322 -10.98 9.50 -20.43
N ASN A 323 -9.79 8.94 -20.61
CA ASN A 323 -9.19 8.73 -21.91
C ASN A 323 -9.98 7.72 -22.76
N ALA A 324 -10.49 6.64 -22.15
CA ALA A 324 -11.34 5.66 -22.79
C ALA A 324 -12.63 6.26 -23.40
N LEU A 325 -13.12 7.37 -22.81
CA LEU A 325 -14.28 8.12 -23.30
C LEU A 325 -13.92 9.37 -24.12
N GLY A 326 -12.64 9.50 -24.55
CA GLY A 326 -12.17 10.61 -25.35
C GLY A 326 -12.03 11.94 -24.59
N ARG A 327 -11.96 11.89 -23.25
CA ARG A 327 -11.74 13.05 -22.38
C ARG A 327 -10.29 13.05 -21.92
N GLU A 328 -9.47 13.86 -22.54
CA GLU A 328 -8.03 13.89 -22.27
C GLU A 328 -7.70 14.08 -20.79
N ALA A 329 -6.85 13.18 -20.28
CA ALA A 329 -6.30 13.22 -18.94
C ALA A 329 -4.89 12.60 -18.94
N VAL A 330 -3.98 13.21 -18.19
CA VAL A 330 -2.58 12.78 -18.06
C VAL A 330 -2.31 12.46 -16.59
N ALA A 331 -1.68 11.33 -16.33
CA ALA A 331 -1.26 10.93 -15.00
C ALA A 331 0.01 11.68 -14.57
N ASP A 332 -0.05 12.28 -13.39
CA ASP A 332 1.12 12.86 -12.72
C ASP A 332 1.42 12.05 -11.45
N LEU A 333 2.41 11.21 -11.53
CA LEU A 333 2.88 10.33 -10.45
C LEU A 333 4.16 10.86 -9.77
N SER A 334 4.48 12.14 -9.92
CA SER A 334 5.69 12.77 -9.37
C SER A 334 5.71 12.85 -7.85
N ALA A 335 4.53 12.83 -7.20
CA ALA A 335 4.40 12.99 -5.76
C ALA A 335 3.42 11.96 -5.16
N VAL A 336 3.76 10.68 -5.26
CA VAL A 336 2.96 9.61 -4.67
C VAL A 336 3.33 9.42 -3.21
N PRO A 337 2.38 9.58 -2.25
CA PRO A 337 2.65 9.30 -0.85
C PRO A 337 2.77 7.80 -0.59
N ARG A 338 3.64 7.44 0.34
CA ARG A 338 3.79 6.09 0.88
C ARG A 338 3.47 6.14 2.37
N THR A 339 2.76 5.15 2.87
CA THR A 339 2.41 5.07 4.29
C THR A 339 2.44 3.65 4.80
N SER A 340 3.06 3.43 5.96
CA SER A 340 2.91 2.27 6.81
C SER A 340 2.14 2.69 8.06
N PHE A 341 1.08 1.96 8.38
CA PHE A 341 0.21 2.25 9.52
C PHE A 341 0.67 1.53 10.80
N THR A 342 1.96 1.28 10.90
CA THR A 342 2.59 0.86 12.15
C THR A 342 2.39 1.92 13.25
N ASP A 343 2.79 1.63 14.46
CA ASP A 343 2.84 2.57 15.56
C ASP A 343 4.29 2.65 16.07
N PRO A 344 5.01 3.77 15.81
CA PRO A 344 4.52 4.98 15.12
C PRO A 344 4.21 4.73 13.63
N GLU A 345 3.27 5.51 13.09
CA GLU A 345 3.05 5.56 11.64
C GLU A 345 4.29 6.08 10.94
N SER A 346 4.59 5.55 9.74
CA SER A 346 5.68 6.03 8.89
C SER A 346 5.12 6.42 7.53
N SER A 347 5.40 7.65 7.11
CA SER A 347 4.97 8.17 5.80
C SER A 347 6.08 8.92 5.11
N GLY A 348 6.06 8.89 3.77
CA GLY A 348 7.02 9.60 2.94
C GLY A 348 6.47 9.95 1.57
N VAL A 349 7.06 10.96 0.95
CA VAL A 349 6.84 11.36 -0.45
C VAL A 349 8.16 11.82 -1.04
N GLY A 350 8.34 11.58 -2.34
CA GLY A 350 9.58 11.97 -3.05
C GLY A 350 10.80 11.14 -2.64
N SER A 351 11.98 11.73 -2.75
CA SER A 351 13.29 11.08 -2.62
C SER A 351 13.96 11.37 -1.29
N THR A 352 14.75 10.43 -0.78
CA THR A 352 15.72 10.69 0.28
C THR A 352 16.83 11.63 -0.21
N VAL A 353 17.64 12.15 0.70
CA VAL A 353 18.74 13.06 0.32
C VAL A 353 19.78 12.32 -0.54
N GLU A 354 20.03 11.05 -0.27
CA GLU A 354 20.92 10.20 -1.05
C GLU A 354 20.37 9.98 -2.47
N GLU A 355 19.11 9.55 -2.59
CA GLU A 355 18.47 9.34 -3.90
C GLU A 355 18.43 10.63 -4.73
N ALA A 356 18.17 11.79 -4.10
CA ALA A 356 18.15 13.07 -4.78
C ALA A 356 19.56 13.45 -5.29
N ARG A 357 20.61 13.23 -4.48
CA ARG A 357 22.01 13.47 -4.88
C ARG A 357 22.48 12.54 -5.97
N ASP A 358 22.13 11.25 -5.89
CA ASP A 358 22.42 10.27 -6.95
C ASP A 358 21.72 10.63 -8.25
N GLY A 359 20.56 11.28 -8.16
CA GLY A 359 19.84 11.88 -9.29
C GLY A 359 20.41 13.22 -9.77
N GLY A 360 21.54 13.70 -9.21
CA GLY A 360 22.24 14.93 -9.62
C GLY A 360 21.67 16.22 -9.02
N ILE A 361 20.82 16.14 -8.00
CA ILE A 361 20.25 17.30 -7.32
C ILE A 361 21.17 17.70 -6.15
N ASP A 362 21.54 18.98 -6.06
CA ASP A 362 22.23 19.50 -4.86
C ASP A 362 21.20 19.58 -3.71
N ALA A 363 21.01 18.45 -3.05
CA ALA A 363 20.02 18.29 -2.01
C ALA A 363 20.64 18.32 -0.61
N PHE A 364 19.88 18.86 0.33
CA PHE A 364 20.16 18.77 1.77
C PHE A 364 18.88 18.42 2.53
N GLU A 365 19.05 17.91 3.75
CA GLU A 365 17.90 17.62 4.61
C GLU A 365 17.88 18.49 5.88
N VAL A 366 16.66 18.66 6.38
CA VAL A 366 16.37 19.25 7.70
C VAL A 366 15.44 18.32 8.43
N THR A 367 15.79 18.04 9.69
CA THR A 367 15.03 17.11 10.52
C THR A 367 14.69 17.74 11.87
N ALA A 368 13.41 17.69 12.25
CA ALA A 368 12.97 17.95 13.61
C ALA A 368 12.75 16.65 14.37
N ASP A 369 13.18 16.62 15.63
CA ASP A 369 12.82 15.57 16.57
C ASP A 369 11.40 15.85 17.08
N PHE A 370 10.47 14.91 16.80
CA PHE A 370 9.07 15.08 17.19
C PHE A 370 8.90 15.02 18.73
N SER A 371 9.72 14.22 19.43
CA SER A 371 9.64 14.04 20.88
C SER A 371 9.90 15.31 21.68
N THR A 372 10.67 16.23 21.12
CA THR A 372 11.01 17.53 21.76
C THR A 372 10.05 18.65 21.35
N SER A 373 9.08 18.37 20.50
CA SER A 373 8.10 19.34 20.04
C SER A 373 6.93 19.48 21.01
N ALA A 374 6.25 20.64 20.97
CA ALA A 374 5.05 20.86 21.77
C ALA A 374 3.97 19.78 21.50
N ARG A 375 3.84 19.31 20.25
CA ARG A 375 2.91 18.23 19.91
C ARG A 375 3.37 16.91 20.47
N GLY A 376 4.66 16.59 20.39
CA GLY A 376 5.25 15.38 20.95
C GLY A 376 4.97 15.25 22.45
N PHE A 377 5.16 16.32 23.19
CA PHE A 377 4.88 16.34 24.64
C PHE A 377 3.39 16.15 25.00
N THR A 378 2.46 16.42 24.11
CA THR A 378 1.02 16.17 24.37
C THR A 378 0.62 14.71 24.18
N ILE A 379 1.52 13.87 23.70
CA ILE A 379 1.28 12.46 23.42
C ILE A 379 2.28 11.64 24.24
N GLU A 380 1.77 10.95 25.23
CA GLU A 380 2.60 10.04 26.04
C GLU A 380 3.11 8.88 25.18
N PRO A 381 4.41 8.53 25.28
CA PRO A 381 4.95 7.33 24.64
C PRO A 381 4.16 6.09 25.05
N ARG A 382 3.78 5.27 24.09
CA ARG A 382 2.98 4.06 24.32
C ARG A 382 3.86 2.92 24.85
N ARG A 383 4.50 3.13 25.98
CA ARG A 383 5.32 2.13 26.68
C ARG A 383 5.00 2.11 28.17
N ASP A 384 5.04 0.93 28.77
CA ASP A 384 4.80 0.75 30.20
C ASP A 384 6.10 1.03 30.99
N SER A 385 6.40 2.32 31.19
CA SER A 385 7.49 2.75 32.05
C SER A 385 7.11 4.03 32.80
N LYS A 386 7.65 4.20 34.01
CA LYS A 386 7.45 5.42 34.82
C LYS A 386 8.11 6.64 34.17
N GLU A 387 9.11 6.44 33.38
CA GLU A 387 9.84 7.46 32.65
C GLU A 387 8.99 8.06 31.52
N ALA A 388 8.14 7.24 30.90
CA ALA A 388 7.26 7.65 29.78
C ALA A 388 6.41 8.89 30.10
N ILE A 389 6.00 9.07 31.38
CA ILE A 389 5.24 10.25 31.83
C ILE A 389 6.01 11.57 31.62
N ARG A 390 7.33 11.53 31.52
CA ARG A 390 8.20 12.71 31.39
C ARG A 390 8.80 12.86 30.00
N GLU A 391 8.39 12.05 29.06
CA GLU A 391 8.91 12.03 27.70
C GLU A 391 7.84 12.41 26.69
N GLY A 392 8.26 12.97 25.56
CA GLY A 392 7.40 13.16 24.40
C GLY A 392 7.37 11.91 23.54
N SER A 393 6.32 11.73 22.77
CA SER A 393 6.19 10.61 21.83
C SER A 393 7.35 10.62 20.84
N PRO A 394 8.11 9.50 20.70
CA PRO A 394 9.22 9.43 19.77
C PRO A 394 8.74 9.63 18.32
N GLY A 395 9.62 10.27 17.52
CA GLY A 395 9.30 10.53 16.12
C GLY A 395 10.25 11.52 15.48
N HIS A 396 10.11 11.66 14.16
CA HIS A 396 10.80 12.69 13.39
C HIS A 396 9.94 13.21 12.26
N ILE A 397 10.26 14.42 11.78
CA ILE A 397 9.78 15.00 10.53
C ILE A 397 11.01 15.51 9.79
N THR A 398 11.23 15.01 8.58
CA THR A 398 12.39 15.33 7.74
C THR A 398 11.92 15.87 6.40
N ALA A 399 12.54 16.95 5.93
CA ALA A 399 12.37 17.50 4.61
C ALA A 399 13.67 17.43 3.82
N VAL A 400 13.58 17.06 2.55
CA VAL A 400 14.69 17.06 1.59
C VAL A 400 14.46 18.18 0.59
N VAL A 401 15.41 19.07 0.48
CA VAL A 401 15.29 20.33 -0.28
C VAL A 401 16.33 20.35 -1.39
N ASP A 402 15.88 20.67 -2.61
CA ASP A 402 16.71 21.07 -3.73
C ASP A 402 17.23 22.49 -3.48
N ARG A 403 18.53 22.63 -3.27
CA ARG A 403 19.16 23.91 -2.95
C ARG A 403 19.07 24.90 -4.13
N GLY A 404 19.25 24.41 -5.35
CA GLY A 404 19.27 25.26 -6.54
C GLY A 404 17.90 25.85 -6.88
N ARG A 405 16.83 25.10 -6.60
CA ARG A 405 15.45 25.51 -6.90
C ARG A 405 14.71 26.08 -5.67
N GLY A 406 15.21 25.86 -4.45
CA GLY A 406 14.57 26.25 -3.22
C GLY A 406 13.20 25.57 -2.99
N VAL A 407 13.04 24.30 -3.41
CA VAL A 407 11.80 23.54 -3.33
C VAL A 407 12.01 22.19 -2.65
N LEU A 408 10.92 21.59 -2.13
CA LEU A 408 10.93 20.21 -1.64
C LEU A 408 11.09 19.22 -2.79
N VAL A 409 11.96 18.22 -2.58
CA VAL A 409 12.07 17.02 -3.43
C VAL A 409 11.74 15.74 -2.68
N GLY A 410 11.59 15.82 -1.37
CA GLY A 410 11.14 14.73 -0.53
C GLY A 410 10.76 15.19 0.88
N ALA A 411 9.92 14.42 1.54
CA ALA A 411 9.60 14.58 2.95
C ALA A 411 9.24 13.23 3.56
N PHE A 412 9.60 13.06 4.84
CA PHE A 412 9.38 11.83 5.59
C PHE A 412 8.98 12.16 7.02
N ALA A 413 8.08 11.38 7.56
CA ALA A 413 7.68 11.47 8.95
C ALA A 413 7.50 10.08 9.54
N ALA A 414 7.97 9.88 10.76
CA ALA A 414 7.56 8.76 11.59
C ALA A 414 7.13 9.31 12.95
N CYS A 415 5.83 9.37 13.17
CA CYS A 415 5.22 9.92 14.38
C CYS A 415 3.71 9.61 14.39
N PRO A 416 3.00 9.82 15.50
CA PRO A 416 1.55 9.74 15.53
C PRO A 416 0.91 10.70 14.51
N GLY A 417 0.09 10.16 13.60
CA GLY A 417 -0.60 10.93 12.55
C GLY A 417 0.29 11.29 11.35
N ALA A 418 1.40 10.58 11.13
CA ALA A 418 2.26 10.80 9.97
C ALA A 418 1.51 10.60 8.64
N SER A 419 0.53 9.68 8.60
CA SER A 419 -0.33 9.42 7.45
C SER A 419 -1.14 10.64 6.99
N GLU A 420 -1.57 11.48 7.92
CA GLU A 420 -2.31 12.70 7.62
C GLU A 420 -1.36 13.88 7.37
N LEU A 421 -0.29 13.97 8.15
CA LEU A 421 0.70 15.04 8.09
C LEU A 421 1.38 15.15 6.72
N ILE A 422 1.68 14.02 6.08
CA ILE A 422 2.48 13.98 4.85
C ILE A 422 1.85 14.72 3.66
N HIS A 423 0.52 14.92 3.66
CA HIS A 423 -0.21 15.43 2.50
C HIS A 423 0.10 16.89 2.14
N GLU A 424 0.51 17.73 3.10
CA GLU A 424 1.04 19.05 2.80
C GLU A 424 2.32 18.97 1.97
N ALA A 425 3.23 18.07 2.35
CA ALA A 425 4.45 17.83 1.60
C ALA A 425 4.17 17.21 0.21
N VAL A 426 3.16 16.33 0.09
CA VAL A 426 2.71 15.80 -1.22
C VAL A 426 2.33 16.94 -2.17
N LEU A 427 1.53 17.88 -1.69
CA LEU A 427 1.12 19.05 -2.50
C LEU A 427 2.32 19.94 -2.84
N ALA A 428 3.22 20.15 -1.86
CA ALA A 428 4.41 20.96 -2.04
C ALA A 428 5.38 20.37 -3.09
N VAL A 429 5.63 19.07 -3.04
CA VAL A 429 6.45 18.36 -4.04
C VAL A 429 5.79 18.41 -5.41
N LYS A 430 4.50 18.08 -5.50
CA LYS A 430 3.74 18.04 -6.76
C LYS A 430 3.75 19.38 -7.50
N LEU A 431 3.59 20.46 -6.77
CA LEU A 431 3.51 21.83 -7.35
C LEU A 431 4.83 22.58 -7.31
N SER A 432 5.92 21.95 -6.83
CA SER A 432 7.22 22.61 -6.61
C SER A 432 7.05 23.93 -5.82
N ILE A 433 6.30 23.87 -4.70
CA ILE A 433 6.05 25.06 -3.88
C ILE A 433 7.38 25.51 -3.24
N PRO A 434 7.75 26.82 -3.34
CA PRO A 434 8.96 27.31 -2.73
C PRO A 434 8.98 27.11 -1.20
N VAL A 435 10.13 26.70 -0.66
CA VAL A 435 10.33 26.55 0.80
C VAL A 435 9.96 27.82 1.56
N ALA A 436 10.23 29.00 1.00
CA ALA A 436 9.87 30.29 1.60
C ALA A 436 8.35 30.44 1.82
N VAL A 437 7.52 29.92 0.90
CA VAL A 437 6.05 29.92 1.05
C VAL A 437 5.60 28.98 2.16
N LEU A 438 6.17 27.77 2.21
CA LEU A 438 5.87 26.79 3.26
C LEU A 438 6.28 27.31 4.65
N ALA A 439 7.43 27.97 4.74
CA ALA A 439 7.96 28.56 5.97
C ALA A 439 7.10 29.74 6.48
N ASP A 440 6.44 30.46 5.57
CA ASP A 440 5.55 31.59 5.90
C ASP A 440 4.10 31.15 6.16
N THR A 441 3.78 29.86 5.96
CA THR A 441 2.44 29.31 6.18
C THR A 441 2.13 29.18 7.67
N ILE A 442 0.94 29.65 8.09
CA ILE A 442 0.49 29.52 9.48
C ILE A 442 -0.08 28.13 9.74
N HIS A 443 0.50 27.44 10.73
CA HIS A 443 0.03 26.14 11.17
C HIS A 443 -0.61 26.19 12.56
N ALA A 444 -1.67 25.43 12.76
CA ALA A 444 -2.34 25.34 14.06
C ALA A 444 -1.39 24.78 15.14
N PHE A 445 -1.53 25.27 16.38
CA PHE A 445 -0.72 24.84 17.51
C PHE A 445 -1.58 24.13 18.57
N PRO A 446 -1.10 23.03 19.19
CA PRO A 446 0.08 22.22 18.84
C PRO A 446 -0.31 21.10 17.85
N THR A 447 0.37 21.01 16.72
CA THR A 447 0.13 19.99 15.69
C THR A 447 1.43 19.49 15.05
N GLY A 448 1.39 18.31 14.40
CA GLY A 448 2.49 17.82 13.57
C GLY A 448 2.78 18.75 12.39
N ALA A 449 1.75 19.34 11.78
CA ALA A 449 1.89 20.35 10.72
C ALA A 449 2.71 21.56 11.19
N ARG A 450 2.53 22.00 12.46
CA ARG A 450 3.38 23.07 13.02
C ARG A 450 4.84 22.66 13.13
N VAL A 451 5.12 21.40 13.44
CA VAL A 451 6.52 20.88 13.46
C VAL A 451 7.09 20.89 12.05
N PHE A 452 6.30 20.48 11.04
CA PHE A 452 6.70 20.57 9.63
C PHE A 452 7.00 22.03 9.22
N GLY A 453 6.14 22.98 9.61
CA GLY A 453 6.39 24.41 9.36
C GLY A 453 7.72 24.92 9.99
N ASN A 454 8.09 24.42 11.17
CA ASN A 454 9.40 24.73 11.78
C ASN A 454 10.56 24.14 10.96
N VAL A 455 10.40 22.94 10.42
CA VAL A 455 11.39 22.33 9.51
C VAL A 455 11.55 23.18 8.25
N MET A 456 10.45 23.71 7.71
CA MET A 456 10.50 24.61 6.56
C MET A 456 11.17 25.96 6.88
N ALA A 457 10.93 26.52 8.07
CA ALA A 457 11.61 27.73 8.50
C ALA A 457 13.13 27.54 8.60
N GLU A 458 13.58 26.43 9.22
CA GLU A 458 15.00 26.08 9.27
C GLU A 458 15.60 25.84 7.87
N ALA A 459 14.83 25.19 6.98
CA ALA A 459 15.27 24.95 5.61
C ALA A 459 15.44 26.27 4.84
N ARG A 460 14.54 27.25 5.02
CA ARG A 460 14.66 28.60 4.45
C ARG A 460 15.92 29.29 4.96
N ASP A 461 16.15 29.29 6.28
CA ASP A 461 17.31 29.93 6.87
C ASP A 461 18.63 29.34 6.33
N LYS A 462 18.69 28.02 6.08
CA LYS A 462 19.82 27.34 5.41
C LYS A 462 19.97 27.70 3.93
N LEU A 463 18.90 28.07 3.24
CA LEU A 463 18.97 28.57 1.86
C LEU A 463 19.49 30.03 1.85
N ASP A 464 18.99 30.87 2.74
CA ASP A 464 19.32 32.31 2.81
C ASP A 464 20.78 32.53 3.22
N SER A 465 21.28 31.76 4.21
CA SER A 465 22.67 31.91 4.72
C SER A 465 23.77 31.66 3.68
N ARG A 466 23.49 31.00 2.57
CA ARG A 466 24.46 30.78 1.47
C ARG A 466 24.27 31.73 0.30
N ALA A 467 23.19 32.50 0.27
CA ALA A 467 23.03 33.56 -0.73
C ALA A 467 23.90 34.80 -0.39
N GLU A 468 24.45 34.82 0.83
CA GLU A 468 25.32 35.91 1.33
C GLU A 468 26.82 35.60 1.17
N ASP A 469 27.21 34.32 0.88
CA ASP A 469 28.56 33.87 0.54
C ASP A 469 28.79 33.85 -0.99
#